data_66a1849487a193c83a3c75483cff9b2f
#
_entry.id   66a1849487a193c83a3c75483cff9b2f
#
_cell.length_a   1.000
_cell.length_b   1.000
_cell.length_c   1.000
_cell.angle_alpha   90.00
_cell.angle_beta   90.00
_cell.angle_gamma   90.00
#
_symmetry.space_group_name_H-M   'P 1'
#
loop_
_entity.id
_entity.type
_entity.pdbx_description
1 polymer ?
#
loop_
_entity_poly.entity_id
_entity_poly.type
_entity_poly.pdbx_seq_one_letter_code
_entity_poly.pdbx_strand_id
1 'polypeptide(L)'
;MAQSFGLIGLAVMGENLALNIERNGFPITVYNRTSAKTDEFMTTRAQGKNVEAAYTLEEFVQSLERPRKILIMVKAGAPVDYVIKDLKPLLEEGDMIIDGGNSLYTDTERRTQELESTGLRY
;
A
#
# COMPACT_ATOMS: atom_id res chain seq x y z
N MET A 1 15.65 8.76 -4.16
CA MET A 1 15.61 7.40 -4.67
C MET A 1 14.20 6.84 -4.61
N ALA A 2 13.81 6.05 -5.61
CA ALA A 2 12.49 5.45 -5.61
C ALA A 2 12.40 4.33 -4.58
N GLN A 3 11.25 4.20 -3.95
CA GLN A 3 10.99 3.16 -2.95
C GLN A 3 10.55 1.87 -3.64
N SER A 4 10.96 0.73 -3.08
CA SER A 4 10.68 -0.59 -3.68
C SER A 4 9.24 -1.04 -3.47
N PHE A 5 8.64 -0.69 -2.32
CA PHE A 5 7.29 -1.11 -1.95
C PHE A 5 6.50 0.05 -1.38
N GLY A 6 5.18 -0.01 -1.54
CA GLY A 6 4.26 0.87 -0.86
C GLY A 6 3.33 0.05 0.02
N LEU A 7 2.91 0.62 1.15
CA LEU A 7 1.98 -0.03 2.07
C LEU A 7 0.92 0.96 2.52
N ILE A 8 -0.33 0.58 2.38
CA ILE A 8 -1.47 1.38 2.79
C ILE A 8 -2.15 0.71 3.97
N GLY A 9 -2.30 1.43 5.07
CA GLY A 9 -2.99 0.96 6.26
C GLY A 9 -2.02 0.68 7.41
N LEU A 10 -1.95 1.60 8.37
CA LEU A 10 -1.02 1.54 9.50
C LEU A 10 -1.69 1.13 10.80
N ALA A 11 -2.51 0.06 10.77
CA ALA A 11 -2.88 -0.66 11.96
C ALA A 11 -1.70 -1.54 12.39
N VAL A 12 -1.83 -2.26 13.49
CA VAL A 12 -0.71 -3.02 14.07
C VAL A 12 -0.06 -3.95 13.05
N MET A 13 -0.85 -4.71 12.29
CA MET A 13 -0.31 -5.65 11.31
C MET A 13 0.40 -4.92 10.16
N GLY A 14 -0.15 -3.80 9.70
CA GLY A 14 0.46 -3.00 8.65
C GLY A 14 1.79 -2.41 9.09
N GLU A 15 1.86 -1.88 10.31
CA GLU A 15 3.10 -1.38 10.89
C GLU A 15 4.17 -2.47 10.98
N ASN A 16 3.78 -3.64 11.49
CA ASN A 16 4.71 -4.76 11.63
C ASN A 16 5.24 -5.21 10.27
N LEU A 17 4.39 -5.28 9.27
CA LEU A 17 4.79 -5.69 7.93
C LEU A 17 5.72 -4.67 7.30
N ALA A 18 5.43 -3.37 7.44
CA ALA A 18 6.29 -2.31 6.92
C ALA A 18 7.70 -2.39 7.52
N LEU A 19 7.78 -2.60 8.83
CA LEU A 19 9.07 -2.72 9.51
C LEU A 19 9.82 -3.99 9.09
N ASN A 20 9.09 -5.07 8.85
CA ASN A 20 9.70 -6.32 8.39
C ASN A 20 10.28 -6.20 6.98
N ILE A 21 9.57 -5.53 6.09
CA ILE A 21 10.05 -5.27 4.73
C ILE A 21 11.30 -4.39 4.75
N GLU A 22 11.29 -3.34 5.55
CA GLU A 22 12.45 -2.46 5.70
C GLU A 22 13.65 -3.21 6.26
N ARG A 23 13.42 -4.05 7.28
CA ARG A 23 14.48 -4.85 7.91
C ARG A 23 15.17 -5.78 6.93
N ASN A 24 14.44 -6.25 5.93
CA ASN A 24 14.98 -7.13 4.89
C ASN A 24 15.67 -6.37 3.76
N GLY A 25 15.88 -5.07 3.91
CA GLY A 25 16.66 -4.27 2.99
C GLY A 25 15.87 -3.57 1.90
N PHE A 26 14.55 -3.52 2.01
CA PHE A 26 13.70 -2.88 1.01
C PHE A 26 13.17 -1.53 1.52
N PRO A 27 13.52 -0.41 0.87
CA PRO A 27 12.92 0.87 1.24
C PRO A 27 11.43 0.84 0.95
N ILE A 28 10.64 1.43 1.84
CA ILE A 28 9.19 1.37 1.77
C ILE A 28 8.56 2.73 2.03
N THR A 29 7.50 3.07 1.29
CA THR A 29 6.67 4.24 1.55
C THR A 29 5.37 3.79 2.19
N VAL A 30 4.97 4.45 3.26
CA VAL A 30 3.72 4.14 3.97
C VAL A 30 2.72 5.27 3.82
N TYR A 31 1.45 4.90 3.78
CA TYR A 31 0.33 5.82 3.72
C TYR A 31 -0.81 5.29 4.57
N ASN A 32 -1.46 6.17 5.32
CA ASN A 32 -2.67 5.85 6.05
C ASN A 32 -3.67 6.97 5.84
N ARG A 33 -4.94 6.60 5.71
CA ARG A 33 -6.02 7.57 5.50
C ARG A 33 -6.04 8.64 6.59
N THR A 34 -5.76 8.25 7.84
CA THR A 34 -5.65 9.18 8.96
C THR A 34 -4.20 9.60 9.12
N SER A 35 -3.87 10.85 8.84
CA SER A 35 -2.49 11.34 8.89
C SER A 35 -1.86 11.24 10.28
N ALA A 36 -2.66 11.34 11.35
CA ALA A 36 -2.17 11.17 12.71
C ALA A 36 -1.53 9.80 12.93
N LYS A 37 -2.06 8.75 12.32
CA LYS A 37 -1.48 7.41 12.40
C LYS A 37 -0.13 7.35 11.71
N THR A 38 0.02 8.02 10.57
CA THR A 38 1.28 8.10 9.84
C THR A 38 2.32 8.82 10.67
N ASP A 39 1.96 9.96 11.26
CA ASP A 39 2.87 10.74 12.10
C ASP A 39 3.34 9.92 13.30
N GLU A 40 2.42 9.24 13.98
CA GLU A 40 2.75 8.42 15.13
C GLU A 40 3.73 7.32 14.77
N PHE A 41 3.50 6.63 13.66
CA PHE A 41 4.38 5.57 13.20
C PHE A 41 5.78 6.10 12.88
N MET A 42 5.86 7.22 12.17
CA MET A 42 7.14 7.80 11.76
C MET A 42 7.96 8.34 12.92
N THR A 43 7.31 8.83 13.97
CA THR A 43 8.01 9.39 15.13
C THR A 43 8.32 8.37 16.22
N THR A 44 7.79 7.14 16.09
CA THR A 44 8.00 6.08 17.08
C THR A 44 8.73 4.89 16.45
N ARG A 45 7.98 3.96 15.84
CA ARG A 45 8.53 2.67 15.40
C ARG A 45 9.42 2.78 14.17
N ALA A 46 9.16 3.74 13.30
CA ALA A 46 9.90 3.90 12.05
C ALA A 46 11.03 4.92 12.15
N GLN A 47 11.21 5.55 13.30
CA GLN A 47 12.24 6.57 13.46
C GLN A 47 13.63 5.99 13.18
N GLY A 48 14.40 6.66 12.32
CA GLY A 48 15.75 6.22 11.96
C GLY A 48 15.79 5.07 10.97
N LYS A 49 14.65 4.62 10.47
CA LYS A 49 14.58 3.52 9.50
C LYS A 49 14.34 4.05 8.09
N ASN A 50 14.57 3.20 7.11
CA ASN A 50 14.42 3.57 5.69
C ASN A 50 12.94 3.45 5.26
N VAL A 51 12.09 4.21 5.94
CA VAL A 51 10.66 4.30 5.70
C VAL A 51 10.32 5.75 5.37
N GLU A 52 9.62 5.96 4.27
CA GLU A 52 9.16 7.27 3.85
C GLU A 52 7.65 7.37 4.06
N ALA A 53 7.17 8.52 4.54
CA ALA A 53 5.76 8.75 4.74
C ALA A 53 5.19 9.57 3.60
N ALA A 54 4.04 9.16 3.08
CA ALA A 54 3.26 9.97 2.14
C ALA A 54 1.95 10.35 2.82
N TYR A 55 1.47 11.54 2.53
CA TYR A 55 0.25 12.08 3.11
C TYR A 55 -0.87 12.25 2.09
N THR A 56 -0.57 12.02 0.81
CA THR A 56 -1.58 11.91 -0.25
C THR A 56 -1.29 10.66 -1.07
N LEU A 57 -2.31 10.14 -1.75
CA LEU A 57 -2.12 8.98 -2.62
C LEU A 57 -1.23 9.32 -3.82
N GLU A 58 -1.30 10.53 -4.33
CA GLU A 58 -0.44 10.97 -5.43
C GLU A 58 1.03 10.92 -5.03
N GLU A 59 1.38 11.48 -3.86
CA GLU A 59 2.74 11.40 -3.35
C GLU A 59 3.19 9.96 -3.14
N PHE A 60 2.29 9.14 -2.60
CA PHE A 60 2.54 7.73 -2.34
C PHE A 60 2.93 7.00 -3.62
N VAL A 61 2.11 7.12 -4.65
CA VAL A 61 2.33 6.43 -5.92
C VAL A 61 3.60 6.93 -6.61
N GLN A 62 3.82 8.25 -6.60
CA GLN A 62 4.99 8.85 -7.25
C GLN A 62 6.31 8.45 -6.59
N SER A 63 6.29 8.10 -5.30
CA SER A 63 7.51 7.69 -4.59
C SER A 63 7.98 6.30 -4.95
N LEU A 64 7.15 5.50 -5.62
CA LEU A 64 7.43 4.10 -5.88
C LEU A 64 8.08 3.88 -7.24
N GLU A 65 9.02 2.93 -7.30
CA GLU A 65 9.62 2.53 -8.56
C GLU A 65 8.66 1.68 -9.38
N ARG A 66 8.82 1.71 -10.69
CA ARG A 66 7.96 0.95 -11.62
C ARG A 66 8.59 -0.39 -11.97
N PRO A 67 7.83 -1.46 -12.12
CA PRO A 67 6.38 -1.55 -11.83
C PRO A 67 6.12 -1.43 -10.33
N ARG A 68 5.11 -0.65 -9.97
CA ARG A 68 4.82 -0.38 -8.55
C ARG A 68 4.23 -1.60 -7.87
N LYS A 69 4.60 -1.81 -6.60
CA LYS A 69 4.08 -2.90 -5.78
C LYS A 69 3.49 -2.29 -4.52
N ILE A 70 2.19 -2.42 -4.37
CA ILE A 70 1.44 -1.78 -3.30
C ILE A 70 0.70 -2.83 -2.49
N LEU A 71 1.00 -2.88 -1.17
CA LEU A 71 0.29 -3.75 -0.24
C LEU A 71 -0.82 -2.96 0.41
N ILE A 72 -2.02 -3.53 0.44
CA ILE A 72 -3.18 -2.95 1.10
C ILE A 72 -3.46 -3.72 2.37
N MET A 73 -3.32 -3.04 3.51
CA MET A 73 -3.51 -3.62 4.84
C MET A 73 -4.66 -2.92 5.57
N VAL A 74 -5.75 -2.65 4.86
CA VAL A 74 -6.94 -2.05 5.43
C VAL A 74 -7.95 -3.15 5.75
N LYS A 75 -9.00 -2.76 6.51
CA LYS A 75 -10.06 -3.68 6.88
C LYS A 75 -10.72 -4.27 5.64
N ALA A 76 -11.00 -5.58 5.67
CA ALA A 76 -11.62 -6.30 4.56
C ALA A 76 -13.00 -5.72 4.21
N GLY A 77 -13.40 -5.91 2.95
CA GLY A 77 -14.69 -5.46 2.44
C GLY A 77 -14.62 -4.11 1.75
N ALA A 78 -15.58 -3.23 2.01
CA ALA A 78 -15.69 -1.94 1.34
C ALA A 78 -14.42 -1.06 1.43
N PRO A 79 -13.69 -1.01 2.55
CA PRO A 79 -12.46 -0.21 2.61
C PRO A 79 -11.43 -0.60 1.56
N VAL A 80 -11.29 -1.88 1.23
CA VAL A 80 -10.39 -2.34 0.17
C VAL A 80 -10.84 -1.80 -1.19
N ASP A 81 -12.13 -1.86 -1.48
CA ASP A 81 -12.69 -1.37 -2.73
C ASP A 81 -12.48 0.14 -2.89
N TYR A 82 -12.64 0.92 -1.82
CA TYR A 82 -12.42 2.37 -1.86
C TYR A 82 -10.96 2.69 -2.15
N VAL A 83 -10.02 1.98 -1.54
CA VAL A 83 -8.60 2.19 -1.79
C VAL A 83 -8.26 1.87 -3.24
N ILE A 84 -8.75 0.75 -3.76
CA ILE A 84 -8.53 0.36 -5.16
C ILE A 84 -9.09 1.42 -6.11
N LYS A 85 -10.30 1.90 -5.85
CA LYS A 85 -10.94 2.93 -6.67
C LYS A 85 -10.10 4.20 -6.74
N ASP A 86 -9.55 4.62 -5.61
CA ASP A 86 -8.72 5.83 -5.55
C ASP A 86 -7.35 5.64 -6.18
N LEU A 87 -6.79 4.42 -6.13
CA LEU A 87 -5.50 4.11 -6.72
C LEU A 87 -5.53 3.95 -8.24
N LYS A 88 -6.59 3.36 -8.78
CA LYS A 88 -6.65 3.01 -10.21
C LYS A 88 -6.24 4.14 -11.15
N PRO A 89 -6.75 5.37 -10.99
CA PRO A 89 -6.37 6.45 -11.92
C PRO A 89 -4.91 6.89 -11.78
N LEU A 90 -4.24 6.51 -10.72
CA LEU A 90 -2.85 6.90 -10.46
C LEU A 90 -1.85 5.84 -10.91
N LEU A 91 -2.31 4.61 -11.17
CA LEU A 91 -1.44 3.49 -11.52
C LEU A 91 -1.34 3.29 -13.03
N GLU A 92 -0.30 2.58 -13.43
CA GLU A 92 -0.03 2.28 -14.84
C GLU A 92 -0.08 0.77 -15.06
N GLU A 93 -0.21 0.39 -16.34
CA GLU A 93 -0.17 -1.02 -16.71
C GLU A 93 1.10 -1.69 -16.19
N GLY A 94 0.94 -2.86 -15.61
CA GLY A 94 2.05 -3.61 -15.00
C GLY A 94 2.22 -3.38 -13.51
N ASP A 95 1.61 -2.31 -12.95
CA ASP A 95 1.65 -2.09 -11.51
C ASP A 95 0.82 -3.17 -10.79
N MET A 96 1.23 -3.51 -9.58
CA MET A 96 0.62 -4.60 -8.81
C MET A 96 0.01 -4.08 -7.51
N ILE A 97 -1.19 -4.58 -7.21
CA ILE A 97 -1.84 -4.36 -5.91
C ILE A 97 -1.91 -5.72 -5.22
N ILE A 98 -1.46 -5.77 -3.97
CA ILE A 98 -1.48 -6.98 -3.15
C ILE A 98 -2.39 -6.72 -1.96
N ASP A 99 -3.47 -7.51 -1.85
CA ASP A 99 -4.38 -7.42 -0.71
C ASP A 99 -3.83 -8.30 0.41
N GLY A 100 -3.26 -7.67 1.43
CA GLY A 100 -2.72 -8.35 2.60
C GLY A 100 -3.74 -8.50 3.72
N GLY A 101 -4.97 -8.01 3.52
CA GLY A 101 -6.05 -8.14 4.48
C GLY A 101 -6.74 -9.48 4.40
N ASN A 102 -7.79 -9.63 5.19
CA ASN A 102 -8.55 -10.88 5.29
C ASN A 102 -9.83 -10.80 4.45
N SER A 103 -9.68 -10.69 3.12
CA SER A 103 -10.80 -10.54 2.20
C SER A 103 -11.49 -11.86 1.92
N LEU A 104 -12.80 -11.79 1.60
CA LEU A 104 -13.55 -12.94 1.15
C LEU A 104 -13.07 -13.39 -0.24
N TYR A 105 -13.10 -14.70 -0.46
CA TYR A 105 -12.64 -15.29 -1.71
C TYR A 105 -13.37 -14.72 -2.94
N THR A 106 -14.70 -14.57 -2.85
CA THR A 106 -15.51 -14.04 -3.95
C THR A 106 -15.14 -12.58 -4.27
N ASP A 107 -14.85 -11.79 -3.24
CA ASP A 107 -14.41 -10.40 -3.45
C ASP A 107 -13.04 -10.35 -4.11
N THR A 108 -12.13 -11.22 -3.71
CA THR A 108 -10.80 -11.30 -4.31
C THR A 108 -10.88 -11.66 -5.80
N GLU A 109 -11.72 -12.63 -6.16
CA GLU A 109 -11.92 -13.00 -7.56
C GLU A 109 -12.46 -11.84 -8.38
N ARG A 110 -13.47 -11.16 -7.89
CA ARG A 110 -14.08 -10.02 -8.57
C ARG A 110 -13.05 -8.91 -8.80
N ARG A 111 -12.27 -8.58 -7.77
CA ARG A 111 -11.25 -7.52 -7.86
C ARG A 111 -10.14 -7.89 -8.83
N THR A 112 -9.74 -9.16 -8.85
CA THR A 112 -8.73 -9.64 -9.79
C THR A 112 -9.17 -9.42 -11.22
N GLN A 113 -10.39 -9.82 -11.54
CA GLN A 113 -10.93 -9.66 -12.90
C GLN A 113 -11.04 -8.19 -13.30
N GLU A 114 -11.56 -7.35 -12.41
CA GLU A 114 -11.71 -5.93 -12.68
C GLU A 114 -10.37 -5.23 -12.94
N LEU A 115 -9.35 -5.54 -12.14
CA LEU A 115 -8.06 -4.90 -12.25
C LEU A 115 -7.25 -5.44 -13.42
N GLU A 116 -7.25 -6.73 -13.65
CA GLU A 116 -6.50 -7.33 -14.76
C GLU A 116 -7.03 -6.86 -16.11
N SER A 117 -8.32 -6.56 -16.21
CA SER A 117 -8.90 -6.00 -17.43
C SER A 117 -8.35 -4.63 -17.78
N THR A 118 -7.75 -3.92 -16.82
CA THR A 118 -7.13 -2.60 -17.02
C THR A 118 -5.61 -2.66 -17.12
N GLY A 119 -5.03 -3.87 -17.13
CA GLY A 119 -3.58 -4.05 -17.20
C GLY A 119 -2.88 -4.05 -15.85
N LEU A 120 -3.62 -3.92 -14.75
CA LEU A 120 -3.07 -3.98 -13.40
C LEU A 120 -3.04 -5.41 -12.90
N ARG A 121 -2.12 -5.71 -11.99
CA ARG A 121 -2.03 -7.02 -11.34
C ARG A 121 -2.63 -6.93 -9.94
N TYR A 122 -3.23 -8.06 -9.50
CA TYR A 122 -3.86 -8.11 -8.18
C TYR A 122 -3.48 -9.38 -7.41
#